data_7c32a9c0848fb913959fcedd634b1d7d
#
_entry.id   7c32a9c0848fb913959fcedd634b1d7d
#
_cell.length_a   1.000
_cell.length_b   1.000
_cell.length_c   1.000
_cell.angle_alpha   90.00
_cell.angle_beta   90.00
_cell.angle_gamma   90.00
#
_symmetry.space_group_name_H-M   'P 1'
#
loop_
_entity.id
_entity.type
_entity.pdbx_description
1 polymer ?
#
loop_
_entity_poly.entity_id
_entity_poly.type
_entity_poly.pdbx_seq_one_letter_code
_entity_poly.pdbx_strand_id
1 'polypeptide(L)'
;KYALYSKSPKQVLKEGTGSNADINFILISMLKDAGIPAYPAVMSRRDMGILPYSHPSIQKLNTFVVAISPTDSTLVYLDSSVENGYLNVLPPVLMTNRARIIAPDNHSQWVSLENVGSNLLRSSVKAGISSEGVVTGTRETVYIGQYASRLRNKYRTAKDSTEFASKLASEENIQVKKLQMEGRTHFSPQVYELVEFEKQYTVNDQFIYVNPLVFLHVSESPFKQSERKLPVEFPYTDQVSLTINLTIPEGYTVDEKPENQRLQTSDGQVLCRYIITQQNNQVTLRYSFRLQ
;
A
#
# COMPACT_ATOMS: atom_id res chain seq x y z
N LYS A 1 18.43 -7.23 -6.52
CA LYS A 1 18.49 -8.40 -7.40
C LYS A 1 17.99 -9.62 -6.66
N TYR A 2 17.14 -10.44 -7.32
CA TYR A 2 16.65 -11.70 -6.77
C TYR A 2 17.53 -12.87 -7.23
N ALA A 3 17.97 -13.68 -6.30
CA ALA A 3 18.71 -14.92 -6.54
C ALA A 3 18.67 -15.79 -5.27
N LEU A 4 18.85 -17.10 -5.36
CA LEU A 4 18.96 -17.96 -4.17
C LEU A 4 20.28 -17.75 -3.42
N TYR A 5 21.34 -17.43 -4.15
CA TYR A 5 22.67 -17.19 -3.60
C TYR A 5 23.53 -16.46 -4.64
N SER A 6 24.29 -15.47 -4.22
CA SER A 6 25.26 -14.81 -5.10
C SER A 6 26.57 -14.46 -4.40
N LYS A 7 26.56 -14.20 -3.11
CA LYS A 7 27.71 -13.79 -2.31
C LYS A 7 27.72 -14.49 -0.94
N SER A 8 28.90 -14.72 -0.39
CA SER A 8 29.00 -15.17 1.01
C SER A 8 28.58 -14.04 1.97
N PRO A 9 28.09 -14.37 3.19
CA PRO A 9 27.76 -13.35 4.19
C PRO A 9 28.93 -12.39 4.48
N LYS A 10 30.16 -12.88 4.53
CA LYS A 10 31.35 -12.09 4.72
C LYS A 10 31.56 -11.06 3.59
N GLN A 11 31.27 -11.46 2.36
CA GLN A 11 31.35 -10.60 1.18
C GLN A 11 30.28 -9.53 1.21
N VAL A 12 29.02 -9.89 1.53
CA VAL A 12 27.90 -8.95 1.66
C VAL A 12 28.21 -7.88 2.71
N LEU A 13 28.68 -8.30 3.89
CA LEU A 13 29.04 -7.38 4.97
C LEU A 13 30.21 -6.43 4.58
N LYS A 14 31.19 -6.95 3.83
CA LYS A 14 32.32 -6.14 3.36
C LYS A 14 31.93 -5.14 2.28
N GLU A 15 31.07 -5.54 1.36
CA GLU A 15 30.70 -4.75 0.17
C GLU A 15 29.43 -3.92 0.40
N GLY A 16 28.66 -4.18 1.48
CA GLY A 16 27.38 -3.51 1.77
C GLY A 16 26.27 -3.80 0.76
N THR A 17 26.44 -4.83 -0.10
CA THR A 17 25.47 -5.16 -1.16
C THR A 17 25.38 -6.66 -1.39
N GLY A 18 24.13 -7.14 -1.63
CA GLY A 18 23.84 -8.54 -1.93
C GLY A 18 22.51 -8.70 -2.69
N SER A 19 22.18 -9.92 -3.08
CA SER A 19 20.83 -10.28 -3.50
C SER A 19 19.89 -10.27 -2.29
N ASN A 20 18.58 -10.31 -2.52
CA ASN A 20 17.64 -10.42 -1.40
C ASN A 20 17.92 -11.67 -0.55
N ALA A 21 18.24 -12.80 -1.19
CA ALA A 21 18.57 -14.03 -0.49
C ALA A 21 19.87 -13.93 0.33
N ASP A 22 20.89 -13.28 -0.21
CA ASP A 22 22.16 -13.08 0.54
C ASP A 22 21.92 -12.28 1.83
N ILE A 23 21.10 -11.22 1.74
CA ILE A 23 20.77 -10.38 2.90
C ILE A 23 19.85 -11.14 3.88
N ASN A 24 18.88 -11.89 3.37
CA ASN A 24 18.00 -12.73 4.17
C ASN A 24 18.73 -13.85 4.91
N PHE A 25 19.81 -14.42 4.35
CA PHE A 25 20.67 -15.36 5.08
C PHE A 25 21.34 -14.71 6.29
N ILE A 26 21.78 -13.47 6.16
CA ILE A 26 22.34 -12.72 7.28
C ILE A 26 21.26 -12.51 8.35
N LEU A 27 20.03 -12.13 7.95
CA LEU A 27 18.92 -11.98 8.88
C LEU A 27 18.59 -13.28 9.62
N ILE A 28 18.55 -14.42 8.91
CA ILE A 28 18.34 -15.75 9.56
C ILE A 28 19.42 -16.02 10.60
N SER A 29 20.69 -15.75 10.27
CA SER A 29 21.80 -15.95 11.20
C SER A 29 21.65 -15.08 12.45
N MET A 30 21.36 -13.79 12.27
CA MET A 30 21.15 -12.86 13.39
C MET A 30 19.96 -13.25 14.28
N LEU A 31 18.85 -13.69 13.68
CA LEU A 31 17.69 -14.17 14.44
C LEU A 31 18.01 -15.44 15.24
N LYS A 32 18.73 -16.38 14.65
CA LYS A 32 19.18 -17.59 15.36
C LYS A 32 20.13 -17.28 16.51
N ASP A 33 21.06 -16.35 16.30
CA ASP A 33 21.97 -15.89 17.36
C ASP A 33 21.22 -15.20 18.51
N ALA A 34 20.09 -14.56 18.20
CA ALA A 34 19.17 -13.98 19.18
C ALA A 34 18.19 -15.00 19.81
N GLY A 35 18.33 -16.31 19.51
CA GLY A 35 17.45 -17.35 20.02
C GLY A 35 16.08 -17.42 19.35
N ILE A 36 15.88 -16.75 18.22
CA ILE A 36 14.62 -16.74 17.46
C ILE A 36 14.73 -17.76 16.30
N PRO A 37 13.95 -18.86 16.30
CA PRO A 37 13.93 -19.81 15.20
C PRO A 37 13.48 -19.12 13.91
N ALA A 38 14.32 -19.18 12.88
CA ALA A 38 14.07 -18.55 11.59
C ALA A 38 14.47 -19.48 10.45
N TYR A 39 13.62 -19.57 9.43
CA TYR A 39 13.76 -20.50 8.34
C TYR A 39 13.53 -19.80 6.98
N PRO A 40 14.20 -20.25 5.90
CA PRO A 40 13.90 -19.75 4.57
C PRO A 40 12.56 -20.32 4.06
N ALA A 41 11.71 -19.46 3.56
CA ALA A 41 10.54 -19.82 2.76
C ALA A 41 10.89 -19.61 1.29
N VAL A 42 11.30 -20.70 0.61
CA VAL A 42 11.77 -20.67 -0.79
C VAL A 42 10.59 -20.70 -1.75
N MET A 43 10.72 -19.98 -2.89
CA MET A 43 9.63 -19.83 -3.84
C MET A 43 10.09 -19.53 -5.26
N SER A 44 9.15 -19.62 -6.20
CA SER A 44 9.22 -18.94 -7.50
C SER A 44 8.52 -17.60 -7.39
N ARG A 45 9.16 -16.53 -7.87
CA ARG A 45 8.51 -15.22 -7.96
C ARG A 45 7.31 -15.26 -8.91
N ARG A 46 6.29 -14.44 -8.67
CA ARG A 46 5.08 -14.36 -9.50
C ARG A 46 5.38 -14.10 -10.99
N ASP A 47 6.36 -13.27 -11.29
CA ASP A 47 6.78 -12.92 -12.67
C ASP A 47 7.62 -14.03 -13.36
N MET A 48 7.99 -15.09 -12.66
CA MET A 48 8.74 -16.23 -13.18
C MET A 48 7.90 -17.50 -13.36
N GLY A 49 6.59 -17.39 -13.15
CA GLY A 49 5.62 -18.46 -13.29
C GLY A 49 5.38 -19.28 -12.03
N ILE A 50 4.37 -20.12 -12.09
CA ILE A 50 3.88 -20.91 -10.97
C ILE A 50 4.82 -22.08 -10.68
N LEU A 51 5.09 -22.31 -9.39
CA LEU A 51 5.82 -23.50 -8.92
C LEU A 51 4.88 -24.71 -8.93
N PRO A 52 5.11 -25.75 -9.79
CA PRO A 52 4.26 -26.92 -9.84
C PRO A 52 4.49 -27.85 -8.64
N TYR A 53 3.41 -28.40 -8.05
CA TYR A 53 3.52 -29.41 -7.00
C TYR A 53 3.91 -30.79 -7.52
N SER A 54 3.47 -31.12 -8.74
CA SER A 54 3.65 -32.44 -9.37
C SER A 54 5.07 -32.68 -9.87
N HIS A 55 5.82 -31.62 -10.14
CA HIS A 55 7.17 -31.71 -10.68
C HIS A 55 8.08 -30.75 -9.91
N PRO A 56 8.58 -31.17 -8.74
CA PRO A 56 9.50 -30.35 -7.98
C PRO A 56 10.75 -30.07 -8.80
N SER A 57 11.08 -28.80 -8.94
CA SER A 57 12.26 -28.34 -9.67
C SER A 57 12.99 -27.28 -8.90
N ILE A 58 14.20 -27.57 -8.49
CA ILE A 58 15.10 -26.61 -7.84
C ILE A 58 15.35 -25.38 -8.74
N GLN A 59 15.36 -25.58 -10.06
CA GLN A 59 15.57 -24.48 -11.02
C GLN A 59 14.44 -23.46 -11.03
N LYS A 60 13.24 -23.83 -10.56
CA LYS A 60 12.10 -22.91 -10.42
C LYS A 60 12.16 -22.08 -9.14
N LEU A 61 12.95 -22.51 -8.16
CA LEU A 61 13.17 -21.73 -6.94
C LEU A 61 14.23 -20.66 -7.23
N ASN A 62 13.87 -19.41 -7.11
CA ASN A 62 14.76 -18.31 -7.50
C ASN A 62 14.96 -17.26 -6.40
N THR A 63 14.26 -17.40 -5.27
CA THR A 63 14.38 -16.50 -4.12
C THR A 63 13.78 -17.12 -2.87
N PHE A 64 13.95 -16.45 -1.72
CA PHE A 64 13.25 -16.79 -0.49
C PHE A 64 13.05 -15.55 0.39
N VAL A 65 12.09 -15.64 1.32
CA VAL A 65 11.89 -14.73 2.43
C VAL A 65 12.13 -15.47 3.75
N VAL A 66 12.26 -14.74 4.84
CA VAL A 66 12.48 -15.33 6.17
C VAL A 66 11.13 -15.57 6.83
N ALA A 67 10.90 -16.79 7.29
CA ALA A 67 9.75 -17.17 8.11
C ALA A 67 10.19 -17.34 9.56
N ILE A 68 9.47 -16.71 10.49
CA ILE A 68 9.60 -16.90 11.94
C ILE A 68 8.25 -17.25 12.53
N SER A 69 8.25 -17.94 13.68
CA SER A 69 7.04 -18.20 14.46
C SER A 69 7.23 -17.64 15.86
N PRO A 70 6.75 -16.42 16.12
CA PRO A 70 6.84 -15.81 17.46
C PRO A 70 6.02 -16.59 18.50
N THR A 71 5.00 -17.29 18.05
CA THR A 71 4.16 -18.21 18.84
C THR A 71 3.88 -19.45 18.00
N ASP A 72 3.59 -20.58 18.62
CA ASP A 72 3.41 -21.87 17.94
C ASP A 72 2.33 -21.91 16.84
N SER A 73 1.53 -20.86 16.72
CA SER A 73 0.38 -20.83 15.80
C SER A 73 0.44 -19.74 14.72
N THR A 74 1.41 -18.80 14.77
CA THR A 74 1.42 -17.66 13.85
C THR A 74 2.75 -17.54 13.13
N LEU A 75 2.72 -17.64 11.80
CA LEU A 75 3.87 -17.37 10.96
C LEU A 75 3.96 -15.87 10.65
N VAL A 76 5.16 -15.33 10.74
CA VAL A 76 5.50 -13.96 10.34
C VAL A 76 6.59 -14.03 9.30
N TYR A 77 6.45 -13.24 8.24
CA TYR A 77 7.40 -13.20 7.14
C TYR A 77 8.15 -11.88 7.11
N LEU A 78 9.43 -11.97 6.76
CA LEU A 78 10.37 -10.87 6.73
C LEU A 78 11.16 -10.90 5.41
N ASP A 79 11.43 -9.72 4.87
CA ASP A 79 12.40 -9.56 3.78
C ASP A 79 13.32 -8.37 4.10
N SER A 80 14.54 -8.68 4.54
CA SER A 80 15.53 -7.67 4.91
C SER A 80 16.11 -6.90 3.70
N SER A 81 15.77 -7.29 2.48
CA SER A 81 16.11 -6.53 1.27
C SER A 81 15.18 -5.32 1.05
N VAL A 82 14.07 -5.23 1.79
CA VAL A 82 13.14 -4.11 1.75
C VAL A 82 13.60 -3.04 2.73
N GLU A 83 14.11 -1.95 2.21
CA GLU A 83 14.50 -0.80 3.03
C GLU A 83 13.28 -0.19 3.72
N ASN A 84 13.39 0.10 5.02
CA ASN A 84 12.27 0.54 5.88
C ASN A 84 11.08 -0.42 5.82
N GLY A 85 11.33 -1.71 5.64
CA GLY A 85 10.33 -2.77 5.67
C GLY A 85 9.73 -2.97 7.07
N TYR A 86 8.69 -3.80 7.13
CA TYR A 86 8.03 -4.18 8.37
C TYR A 86 7.59 -5.65 8.30
N LEU A 87 7.20 -6.21 9.43
CA LEU A 87 6.68 -7.56 9.52
C LEU A 87 5.51 -7.78 8.55
N ASN A 88 5.53 -8.84 7.80
CA ASN A 88 4.49 -9.19 6.82
C ASN A 88 4.29 -8.16 5.69
N VAL A 89 5.28 -7.32 5.42
CA VAL A 89 5.29 -6.40 4.28
C VAL A 89 6.32 -6.90 3.28
N LEU A 90 5.87 -7.72 2.35
CA LEU A 90 6.70 -8.32 1.30
C LEU A 90 6.54 -7.56 -0.02
N PRO A 91 7.57 -7.51 -0.87
CA PRO A 91 7.40 -7.05 -2.25
C PRO A 91 6.29 -7.84 -2.96
N PRO A 92 5.37 -7.19 -3.70
CA PRO A 92 4.25 -7.86 -4.37
C PRO A 92 4.66 -9.02 -5.27
N VAL A 93 5.85 -8.94 -5.87
CA VAL A 93 6.43 -10.00 -6.73
C VAL A 93 6.75 -11.30 -5.95
N LEU A 94 6.87 -11.23 -4.63
CA LEU A 94 7.12 -12.37 -3.75
C LEU A 94 5.84 -12.92 -3.09
N MET A 95 4.71 -12.24 -3.22
CA MET A 95 3.43 -12.67 -2.65
C MET A 95 2.79 -13.72 -3.56
N THR A 96 3.27 -14.95 -3.43
CA THR A 96 2.86 -16.12 -4.22
C THR A 96 2.06 -17.11 -3.37
N ASN A 97 1.19 -17.88 -4.00
CA ASN A 97 0.42 -18.92 -3.33
C ASN A 97 1.24 -20.18 -2.96
N ARG A 98 2.51 -20.27 -3.41
CA ARG A 98 3.34 -21.46 -3.24
C ARG A 98 4.76 -21.10 -2.81
N ALA A 99 4.99 -21.15 -1.51
CA ALA A 99 6.31 -21.10 -0.91
C ALA A 99 6.53 -22.33 -0.02
N ARG A 100 7.78 -22.79 0.10
CA ARG A 100 8.15 -23.91 0.95
C ARG A 100 9.06 -23.46 2.07
N ILE A 101 8.61 -23.54 3.30
CA ILE A 101 9.47 -23.36 4.47
C ILE A 101 10.39 -24.57 4.55
N ILE A 102 11.69 -24.33 4.62
CA ILE A 102 12.71 -25.38 4.79
C ILE A 102 13.17 -25.36 6.24
N ALA A 103 12.70 -26.33 7.00
CA ALA A 103 13.04 -26.52 8.41
C ALA A 103 13.68 -27.88 8.63
N PRO A 104 14.49 -28.07 9.70
CA PRO A 104 15.04 -29.38 10.05
C PRO A 104 13.95 -30.37 10.47
N ASP A 105 14.32 -31.65 10.60
CA ASP A 105 13.52 -32.71 11.22
C ASP A 105 12.13 -32.91 10.60
N ASN A 106 12.03 -32.82 9.26
CA ASN A 106 10.78 -32.98 8.49
C ASN A 106 9.67 -31.95 8.80
N HIS A 107 9.96 -30.86 9.50
CA HIS A 107 9.03 -29.76 9.75
C HIS A 107 8.87 -28.79 8.56
N SER A 108 9.40 -29.15 7.39
CA SER A 108 9.20 -28.38 6.16
C SER A 108 7.75 -28.42 5.70
N GLN A 109 7.16 -27.24 5.40
CA GLN A 109 5.75 -27.14 5.03
C GLN A 109 5.53 -26.19 3.86
N TRP A 110 4.45 -26.42 3.11
CA TRP A 110 3.97 -25.50 2.10
C TRP A 110 3.15 -24.39 2.76
N VAL A 111 3.36 -23.16 2.30
CA VAL A 111 2.64 -21.97 2.77
C VAL A 111 2.24 -21.09 1.60
N SER A 112 1.17 -20.33 1.78
CA SER A 112 0.81 -19.25 0.87
C SER A 112 1.31 -17.93 1.45
N LEU A 113 1.90 -17.11 0.60
CA LEU A 113 2.29 -15.72 0.89
C LEU A 113 1.30 -14.72 0.29
N GLU A 114 0.22 -15.18 -0.33
CA GLU A 114 -0.89 -14.32 -0.72
C GLU A 114 -1.57 -13.78 0.51
N ASN A 115 -1.98 -12.54 0.45
CA ASN A 115 -2.72 -11.87 1.53
C ASN A 115 -1.96 -11.78 2.86
N VAL A 116 -0.63 -11.85 2.82
CA VAL A 116 0.21 -11.66 4.00
C VAL A 116 0.17 -10.18 4.42
N GLY A 117 -0.10 -9.96 5.71
CA GLY A 117 -0.20 -8.62 6.30
C GLY A 117 -1.53 -7.90 6.01
N SER A 118 -1.63 -6.68 6.48
CA SER A 118 -2.78 -5.81 6.25
C SER A 118 -2.38 -4.62 5.41
N ASN A 119 -3.19 -4.28 4.41
CA ASN A 119 -2.97 -3.12 3.54
C ASN A 119 -4.16 -2.18 3.68
N LEU A 120 -3.94 -1.05 4.31
CA LEU A 120 -4.99 -0.08 4.63
C LEU A 120 -4.53 1.34 4.33
N LEU A 121 -5.39 2.07 3.63
CA LEU A 121 -5.35 3.53 3.52
C LEU A 121 -6.61 4.10 4.15
N ARG A 122 -6.46 4.91 5.20
CA ARG A 122 -7.56 5.64 5.81
C ARG A 122 -7.27 7.13 5.77
N SER A 123 -8.12 7.89 5.10
CA SER A 123 -7.98 9.34 4.98
C SER A 123 -9.21 10.07 5.47
N SER A 124 -9.00 11.16 6.18
CA SER A 124 -10.03 12.10 6.62
C SER A 124 -9.68 13.49 6.12
N VAL A 125 -10.62 14.12 5.43
CA VAL A 125 -10.50 15.50 4.94
C VAL A 125 -11.55 16.37 5.63
N LYS A 126 -11.12 17.51 6.16
CA LYS A 126 -11.99 18.57 6.67
C LYS A 126 -11.64 19.85 5.92
N ALA A 127 -12.59 20.39 5.16
CA ALA A 127 -12.34 21.56 4.33
C ALA A 127 -13.57 22.46 4.22
N GLY A 128 -13.32 23.74 3.96
CA GLY A 128 -14.33 24.73 3.62
C GLY A 128 -14.15 25.18 2.17
N ILE A 129 -15.25 25.58 1.54
CA ILE A 129 -15.29 26.14 0.19
C ILE A 129 -15.56 27.61 0.31
N SER A 130 -14.78 28.48 -0.37
CA SER A 130 -15.06 29.91 -0.48
C SER A 130 -15.97 30.21 -1.68
N SER A 131 -16.56 31.43 -1.70
CA SER A 131 -17.34 31.92 -2.85
C SER A 131 -16.55 31.99 -4.15
N GLU A 132 -15.22 32.12 -4.07
CA GLU A 132 -14.31 32.13 -5.21
C GLU A 132 -13.91 30.71 -5.66
N GLY A 133 -14.53 29.65 -5.09
CA GLY A 133 -14.27 28.26 -5.46
C GLY A 133 -12.96 27.69 -4.93
N VAL A 134 -12.37 28.32 -3.90
CA VAL A 134 -11.18 27.79 -3.24
C VAL A 134 -11.61 26.84 -2.13
N VAL A 135 -11.15 25.59 -2.19
CA VAL A 135 -11.29 24.61 -1.11
C VAL A 135 -10.03 24.64 -0.26
N THR A 136 -10.16 25.04 0.99
CA THR A 136 -9.06 25.09 1.97
C THR A 136 -9.34 24.13 3.11
N GLY A 137 -8.36 23.33 3.50
CA GLY A 137 -8.57 22.36 4.57
C GLY A 137 -7.37 21.54 4.95
N THR A 138 -7.65 20.49 5.71
CA THR A 138 -6.67 19.51 6.18
C THR A 138 -7.03 18.12 5.72
N ARG A 139 -6.02 17.35 5.34
CA ARG A 139 -6.10 15.91 5.11
C ARG A 139 -5.21 15.18 6.11
N GLU A 140 -5.78 14.27 6.86
CA GLU A 140 -5.07 13.32 7.71
C GLU A 140 -5.16 11.93 7.11
N THR A 141 -4.03 11.27 6.89
CA THR A 141 -4.02 9.93 6.28
C THR A 141 -3.13 8.98 7.06
N VAL A 142 -3.64 7.78 7.31
CA VAL A 142 -2.90 6.64 7.88
C VAL A 142 -2.70 5.63 6.77
N TYR A 143 -1.44 5.24 6.56
CA TYR A 143 -1.00 4.24 5.60
C TYR A 143 -0.45 3.03 6.34
N ILE A 144 -0.91 1.82 6.00
CA ILE A 144 -0.46 0.56 6.59
C ILE A 144 -0.05 -0.41 5.48
N GLY A 145 0.94 -1.28 5.76
CA GLY A 145 1.39 -2.33 4.87
C GLY A 145 2.00 -1.79 3.58
N GLN A 146 1.50 -2.23 2.42
CA GLN A 146 2.00 -1.80 1.11
C GLN A 146 1.84 -0.30 0.86
N TYR A 147 0.82 0.33 1.43
CA TYR A 147 0.64 1.78 1.36
C TYR A 147 1.76 2.52 2.09
N ALA A 148 2.09 2.10 3.32
CA ALA A 148 3.19 2.68 4.08
C ALA A 148 4.55 2.46 3.37
N SER A 149 4.79 1.25 2.85
CA SER A 149 6.01 0.92 2.11
C SER A 149 6.17 1.79 0.86
N ARG A 150 5.11 1.93 0.04
CA ARG A 150 5.14 2.80 -1.15
C ARG A 150 5.40 4.26 -0.81
N LEU A 151 4.74 4.78 0.24
CA LEU A 151 4.94 6.17 0.67
C LEU A 151 6.36 6.43 1.16
N ARG A 152 6.94 5.50 1.95
CA ARG A 152 8.34 5.57 2.38
C ARG A 152 9.31 5.59 1.21
N ASN A 153 9.08 4.70 0.23
CA ASN A 153 9.91 4.65 -0.98
C ASN A 153 9.78 5.94 -1.80
N LYS A 154 8.57 6.47 -1.96
CA LYS A 154 8.33 7.75 -2.65
C LYS A 154 9.02 8.91 -1.93
N TYR A 155 8.94 8.97 -0.61
CA TYR A 155 9.64 9.98 0.19
C TYR A 155 11.17 9.86 0.07
N ARG A 156 11.69 8.64 0.12
CA ARG A 156 13.15 8.38 0.01
C ARG A 156 13.74 8.79 -1.34
N THR A 157 12.95 8.68 -2.42
CA THR A 157 13.39 9.10 -3.78
C THR A 157 13.32 10.61 -3.99
N ALA A 158 12.73 11.37 -3.08
CA ALA A 158 12.79 12.82 -3.08
C ALA A 158 14.07 13.29 -2.39
N LYS A 159 14.64 14.38 -2.89
CA LYS A 159 15.87 14.97 -2.34
C LYS A 159 15.67 15.44 -0.90
N ASP A 160 14.52 16.04 -0.65
CA ASP A 160 14.11 16.59 0.66
C ASP A 160 12.58 16.68 0.78
N SER A 161 12.12 17.18 1.92
CA SER A 161 10.68 17.35 2.18
C SER A 161 10.02 18.36 1.26
N THR A 162 10.76 19.34 0.76
CA THR A 162 10.25 20.37 -0.17
C THR A 162 9.97 19.78 -1.54
N GLU A 163 10.89 18.97 -2.06
CA GLU A 163 10.69 18.25 -3.32
C GLU A 163 9.52 17.26 -3.21
N PHE A 164 9.43 16.55 -2.08
CA PHE A 164 8.30 15.64 -1.84
C PHE A 164 6.96 16.39 -1.81
N ALA A 165 6.89 17.53 -1.10
CA ALA A 165 5.69 18.38 -1.07
C ALA A 165 5.33 18.91 -2.46
N SER A 166 6.31 19.30 -3.27
CA SER A 166 6.10 19.76 -4.65
C SER A 166 5.56 18.66 -5.56
N LYS A 167 6.08 17.43 -5.42
CA LYS A 167 5.57 16.25 -6.16
C LYS A 167 4.13 15.94 -5.76
N LEU A 168 3.82 15.96 -4.46
CA LEU A 168 2.47 15.76 -3.94
C LEU A 168 1.52 16.85 -4.47
N ALA A 169 1.93 18.12 -4.44
CA ALA A 169 1.15 19.25 -4.96
C ALA A 169 0.80 19.06 -6.44
N SER A 170 1.76 18.63 -7.26
CA SER A 170 1.56 18.39 -8.69
C SER A 170 0.65 17.19 -8.96
N GLU A 171 0.84 16.07 -8.26
CA GLU A 171 0.06 14.85 -8.46
C GLU A 171 -1.41 15.02 -8.06
N GLU A 172 -1.67 15.74 -6.96
CA GLU A 172 -3.01 15.93 -6.41
C GLU A 172 -3.69 17.20 -6.94
N ASN A 173 -2.96 18.00 -7.72
CA ASN A 173 -3.40 19.33 -8.18
C ASN A 173 -3.89 20.21 -7.03
N ILE A 174 -3.00 20.43 -6.05
CA ILE A 174 -3.24 21.25 -4.84
C ILE A 174 -2.07 22.18 -4.60
N GLN A 175 -2.30 23.21 -3.79
CA GLN A 175 -1.24 23.96 -3.14
C GLN A 175 -1.03 23.39 -1.74
N VAL A 176 0.15 22.83 -1.45
CA VAL A 176 0.51 22.33 -0.11
C VAL A 176 0.96 23.51 0.73
N LYS A 177 0.27 23.79 1.83
CA LYS A 177 0.62 24.84 2.81
C LYS A 177 1.51 24.29 3.91
N LYS A 178 1.24 23.05 4.35
CA LYS A 178 2.00 22.36 5.37
C LYS A 178 1.96 20.86 5.12
N LEU A 179 3.07 20.21 5.39
CA LEU A 179 3.20 18.76 5.32
C LEU A 179 3.91 18.25 6.58
N GLN A 180 3.28 17.31 7.27
CA GLN A 180 3.86 16.61 8.40
C GLN A 180 3.74 15.11 8.18
N MET A 181 4.78 14.36 8.53
CA MET A 181 4.78 12.90 8.41
C MET A 181 5.48 12.26 9.61
N GLU A 182 4.88 11.19 10.14
CA GLU A 182 5.44 10.34 11.19
C GLU A 182 5.58 8.90 10.71
N GLY A 183 6.50 8.13 11.28
CA GLY A 183 6.74 6.72 10.91
C GLY A 183 7.47 6.52 9.59
N ARG A 184 8.19 7.55 9.09
CA ARG A 184 8.91 7.50 7.80
C ARG A 184 10.12 6.58 7.78
N THR A 185 10.88 6.57 8.88
CA THR A 185 12.24 6.01 8.91
C THR A 185 12.46 4.93 9.96
N HIS A 186 11.45 4.57 10.74
CA HIS A 186 11.57 3.59 11.82
C HIS A 186 10.69 2.38 11.56
N PHE A 187 10.96 1.30 12.30
CA PHE A 187 10.14 0.09 12.34
C PHE A 187 8.75 0.42 12.90
N SER A 188 7.95 1.05 12.10
CA SER A 188 6.56 1.39 12.40
C SER A 188 5.63 0.64 11.46
N PRO A 189 4.52 0.04 11.96
CA PRO A 189 3.54 -0.61 11.10
C PRO A 189 2.84 0.37 10.18
N GLN A 190 2.87 1.66 10.49
CA GLN A 190 2.13 2.70 9.79
C GLN A 190 2.96 3.95 9.53
N VAL A 191 2.51 4.72 8.53
CA VAL A 191 2.91 6.11 8.33
C VAL A 191 1.68 6.97 8.50
N TYR A 192 1.82 8.06 9.25
CA TYR A 192 0.83 9.11 9.40
C TYR A 192 1.26 10.32 8.58
N GLU A 193 0.32 10.92 7.85
CA GLU A 193 0.53 12.12 7.05
C GLU A 193 -0.56 13.15 7.35
N LEU A 194 -0.16 14.39 7.58
CA LEU A 194 -1.03 15.55 7.66
C LEU A 194 -0.64 16.56 6.59
N VAL A 195 -1.60 16.95 5.77
CA VAL A 195 -1.46 17.96 4.70
C VAL A 195 -2.46 19.07 4.92
N GLU A 196 -1.99 20.31 5.09
CA GLU A 196 -2.81 21.50 4.94
C GLU A 196 -2.74 21.96 3.48
N PHE A 197 -3.87 22.15 2.84
CA PHE A 197 -3.94 22.38 1.40
C PHE A 197 -4.95 23.43 0.97
N GLU A 198 -4.72 23.95 -0.22
CA GLU A 198 -5.71 24.70 -1.00
C GLU A 198 -5.87 24.06 -2.37
N LYS A 199 -7.11 24.03 -2.87
CA LYS A 199 -7.45 23.52 -4.20
C LYS A 199 -8.44 24.44 -4.87
N GLN A 200 -8.11 24.93 -6.08
CA GLN A 200 -8.99 25.78 -6.85
C GLN A 200 -9.94 24.93 -7.69
N TYR A 201 -11.21 25.27 -7.63
CA TYR A 201 -12.26 24.74 -8.50
C TYR A 201 -12.84 25.80 -9.40
N THR A 202 -13.47 25.36 -10.48
CA THR A 202 -14.06 26.24 -11.46
C THR A 202 -15.32 26.87 -10.89
N VAL A 203 -15.41 28.20 -11.01
CA VAL A 203 -16.61 28.98 -10.76
C VAL A 203 -17.13 29.49 -12.09
N ASN A 204 -18.40 29.31 -12.36
CA ASN A 204 -19.06 29.81 -13.54
C ASN A 204 -20.39 30.45 -13.14
N ASP A 205 -20.53 31.75 -13.40
CA ASP A 205 -21.66 32.57 -12.99
C ASP A 205 -22.02 32.42 -11.50
N GLN A 206 -23.05 31.64 -11.21
CA GLN A 206 -23.56 31.42 -9.85
C GLN A 206 -23.20 30.01 -9.30
N PHE A 207 -22.48 29.19 -10.06
CA PHE A 207 -22.17 27.80 -9.69
C PHE A 207 -20.70 27.59 -9.39
N ILE A 208 -20.44 26.82 -8.35
CA ILE A 208 -19.11 26.27 -8.00
C ILE A 208 -19.15 24.77 -8.27
N TYR A 209 -18.33 24.30 -9.19
CA TYR A 209 -18.26 22.87 -9.56
C TYR A 209 -17.16 22.20 -8.75
N VAL A 210 -17.52 21.46 -7.73
CA VAL A 210 -16.58 20.78 -6.81
C VAL A 210 -16.69 19.27 -6.97
N ASN A 211 -15.55 18.60 -7.20
CA ASN A 211 -15.51 17.15 -7.05
C ASN A 211 -15.50 16.84 -5.53
N PRO A 212 -16.53 16.19 -4.99
CA PRO A 212 -16.60 15.90 -3.57
C PRO A 212 -15.54 14.89 -3.10
N LEU A 213 -14.98 14.06 -4.01
CA LEU A 213 -13.73 13.33 -3.78
C LEU A 213 -12.54 14.25 -4.02
N VAL A 214 -12.28 15.20 -3.15
CA VAL A 214 -11.19 16.18 -3.29
C VAL A 214 -9.86 15.52 -3.68
N PHE A 215 -9.60 14.31 -3.16
CA PHE A 215 -8.46 13.47 -3.47
C PHE A 215 -8.94 12.15 -4.07
N LEU A 216 -8.53 11.86 -5.30
CA LEU A 216 -8.92 10.63 -5.99
C LEU A 216 -8.06 9.45 -5.52
N HIS A 217 -8.70 8.35 -5.16
CA HIS A 217 -7.99 7.10 -4.91
C HIS A 217 -7.49 6.46 -6.22
N VAL A 218 -8.31 6.51 -7.24
CA VAL A 218 -7.99 6.03 -8.60
C VAL A 218 -8.34 7.14 -9.57
N SER A 219 -7.35 7.64 -10.29
CA SER A 219 -7.53 8.72 -11.27
C SER A 219 -7.94 8.22 -12.65
N GLU A 220 -7.55 6.99 -13.01
CA GLU A 220 -7.89 6.35 -14.27
C GLU A 220 -8.03 4.83 -14.12
N SER A 221 -8.79 4.20 -15.02
CA SER A 221 -8.92 2.74 -15.04
C SER A 221 -7.56 2.09 -15.37
N PRO A 222 -7.09 1.13 -14.55
CA PRO A 222 -5.91 0.33 -14.88
C PRO A 222 -6.19 -0.61 -16.07
N PHE A 223 -7.45 -0.78 -16.46
CA PHE A 223 -7.89 -1.67 -17.52
C PHE A 223 -8.20 -0.86 -18.78
N LYS A 224 -7.20 -0.77 -19.67
CA LYS A 224 -7.29 0.05 -20.90
C LYS A 224 -7.73 -0.74 -22.13
N GLN A 225 -7.75 -2.09 -22.06
CA GLN A 225 -8.19 -2.95 -23.16
C GLN A 225 -9.69 -3.21 -23.11
N SER A 226 -10.35 -3.20 -24.27
CA SER A 226 -11.78 -3.49 -24.40
C SER A 226 -12.12 -4.95 -24.10
N GLU A 227 -11.18 -5.86 -24.39
CA GLU A 227 -11.32 -7.30 -24.14
C GLU A 227 -10.13 -7.81 -23.33
N ARG A 228 -10.39 -8.76 -22.44
CA ARG A 228 -9.38 -9.40 -21.63
C ARG A 228 -9.48 -10.91 -21.74
N LYS A 229 -8.35 -11.57 -22.03
CA LYS A 229 -8.25 -13.03 -22.15
C LYS A 229 -7.69 -13.69 -20.89
N LEU A 230 -7.00 -12.94 -20.04
CA LEU A 230 -6.40 -13.45 -18.81
C LEU A 230 -7.14 -12.92 -17.57
N PRO A 231 -7.24 -13.72 -16.51
CA PRO A 231 -7.81 -13.28 -15.24
C PRO A 231 -7.01 -12.12 -14.64
N VAL A 232 -7.66 -11.34 -13.80
CA VAL A 232 -7.00 -10.32 -12.96
C VAL A 232 -6.63 -10.97 -11.65
N GLU A 233 -5.35 -10.89 -11.31
CA GLU A 233 -4.83 -11.37 -10.05
C GLU A 233 -4.22 -10.20 -9.27
N PHE A 234 -4.67 -10.04 -8.04
CA PHE A 234 -4.09 -9.08 -7.10
C PHE A 234 -3.17 -9.83 -6.14
N PRO A 235 -1.97 -9.31 -5.87
CA PRO A 235 -1.01 -10.01 -5.02
C PRO A 235 -1.33 -9.92 -3.52
N TYR A 236 -2.24 -9.03 -3.12
CA TYR A 236 -2.62 -8.78 -1.73
C TYR A 236 -4.02 -8.18 -1.63
N THR A 237 -4.64 -8.32 -0.48
CA THR A 237 -5.90 -7.65 -0.12
C THR A 237 -5.69 -6.15 0.04
N ASP A 238 -6.70 -5.38 -0.26
CA ASP A 238 -6.63 -3.92 -0.23
C ASP A 238 -7.87 -3.31 0.44
N GLN A 239 -7.64 -2.30 1.29
CA GLN A 239 -8.71 -1.58 1.97
C GLN A 239 -8.44 -0.08 1.93
N VAL A 240 -9.39 0.66 1.38
CA VAL A 240 -9.36 2.13 1.35
C VAL A 240 -10.61 2.68 2.00
N SER A 241 -10.43 3.68 2.84
CA SER A 241 -11.52 4.41 3.47
C SER A 241 -11.22 5.91 3.45
N LEU A 242 -12.05 6.67 2.75
CA LEU A 242 -11.97 8.13 2.69
C LEU A 242 -13.23 8.72 3.31
N THR A 243 -13.07 9.69 4.22
CA THR A 243 -14.16 10.48 4.77
C THR A 243 -13.85 11.94 4.49
N ILE A 244 -14.74 12.64 3.79
CA ILE A 244 -14.55 14.01 3.40
C ILE A 244 -15.72 14.83 3.90
N ASN A 245 -15.43 15.86 4.68
CA ASN A 245 -16.39 16.82 5.19
C ASN A 245 -16.10 18.18 4.56
N LEU A 246 -17.03 18.66 3.73
CA LEU A 246 -16.93 19.93 3.05
C LEU A 246 -17.98 20.89 3.63
N THR A 247 -17.55 22.06 4.10
CA THR A 247 -18.43 23.14 4.51
C THR A 247 -18.69 24.04 3.32
N ILE A 248 -19.96 24.22 2.99
CA ILE A 248 -20.43 25.09 1.89
C ILE A 248 -20.37 26.54 2.34
N PRO A 249 -20.05 27.52 1.45
CA PRO A 249 -20.05 28.93 1.79
C PRO A 249 -21.44 29.40 2.20
N GLU A 250 -21.48 30.44 3.03
CA GLU A 250 -22.74 31.09 3.41
C GLU A 250 -23.45 31.67 2.17
N GLY A 251 -24.77 31.50 2.11
CA GLY A 251 -25.58 31.92 0.97
C GLY A 251 -25.62 30.95 -0.21
N TYR A 252 -24.88 29.84 -0.15
CA TYR A 252 -24.89 28.78 -1.17
C TYR A 252 -25.69 27.55 -0.71
N THR A 253 -26.24 26.83 -1.68
CA THR A 253 -26.90 25.53 -1.49
C THR A 253 -26.35 24.51 -2.47
N VAL A 254 -26.49 23.24 -2.17
CA VAL A 254 -26.15 22.18 -3.12
C VAL A 254 -27.31 22.02 -4.09
N ASP A 255 -27.08 22.35 -5.36
CA ASP A 255 -28.03 22.20 -6.44
C ASP A 255 -28.11 20.74 -6.90
N GLU A 256 -26.96 20.14 -7.21
CA GLU A 256 -26.86 18.78 -7.66
C GLU A 256 -25.75 18.02 -6.91
N LYS A 257 -26.01 16.76 -6.61
CA LYS A 257 -25.01 15.87 -6.03
C LYS A 257 -25.09 14.48 -6.67
N PRO A 258 -23.97 13.75 -6.76
CA PRO A 258 -23.96 12.37 -7.23
C PRO A 258 -24.87 11.45 -6.39
N GLU A 259 -25.42 10.44 -7.03
CA GLU A 259 -26.17 9.40 -6.33
C GLU A 259 -25.26 8.49 -5.51
N ASN A 260 -25.79 7.96 -4.42
CA ASN A 260 -25.10 6.95 -3.62
C ASN A 260 -24.95 5.68 -4.43
N GLN A 261 -23.77 5.08 -4.40
CA GLN A 261 -23.47 3.87 -5.17
C GLN A 261 -22.86 2.77 -4.29
N ARG A 262 -23.24 1.54 -4.62
CA ARG A 262 -22.59 0.34 -4.11
C ARG A 262 -22.37 -0.61 -5.27
N LEU A 263 -21.12 -0.87 -5.56
CA LEU A 263 -20.68 -1.80 -6.60
C LEU A 263 -20.02 -3.00 -5.94
N GLN A 264 -20.35 -4.20 -6.39
CA GLN A 264 -19.78 -5.43 -5.86
C GLN A 264 -19.66 -6.45 -6.99
N THR A 265 -18.53 -7.18 -7.03
CA THR A 265 -18.40 -8.33 -7.93
C THR A 265 -19.29 -9.47 -7.48
N SER A 266 -19.68 -10.36 -8.40
CA SER A 266 -20.57 -11.48 -8.13
C SER A 266 -20.04 -12.44 -7.07
N ASP A 267 -18.71 -12.58 -6.98
CA ASP A 267 -18.02 -13.40 -5.98
C ASP A 267 -17.78 -12.67 -4.64
N GLY A 268 -18.15 -11.38 -4.57
CA GLY A 268 -18.00 -10.56 -3.36
C GLY A 268 -16.58 -10.13 -3.04
N GLN A 269 -15.61 -10.47 -3.87
CA GLN A 269 -14.19 -10.15 -3.62
C GLN A 269 -13.87 -8.67 -3.73
N VAL A 270 -14.57 -7.93 -4.58
CA VAL A 270 -14.44 -6.48 -4.70
C VAL A 270 -15.70 -5.79 -4.27
N LEU A 271 -15.57 -4.84 -3.36
CA LEU A 271 -16.67 -3.99 -2.90
C LEU A 271 -16.23 -2.52 -2.94
N CYS A 272 -17.01 -1.70 -3.64
CA CYS A 272 -16.87 -0.25 -3.64
C CYS A 272 -18.17 0.41 -3.15
N ARG A 273 -18.05 1.38 -2.27
CA ARG A 273 -19.19 2.18 -1.79
C ARG A 273 -18.84 3.65 -1.89
N TYR A 274 -19.81 4.43 -2.37
CA TYR A 274 -19.78 5.87 -2.46
C TYR A 274 -21.08 6.41 -1.87
N ILE A 275 -20.99 7.09 -0.73
CA ILE A 275 -22.14 7.61 -0.01
C ILE A 275 -21.93 9.10 0.25
N ILE A 276 -22.82 9.93 -0.27
CA ILE A 276 -22.82 11.36 -0.07
C ILE A 276 -24.08 11.80 0.66
N THR A 277 -23.91 12.54 1.73
CA THR A 277 -24.99 13.11 2.54
C THR A 277 -24.78 14.59 2.71
N GLN A 278 -25.86 15.32 2.85
CA GLN A 278 -25.85 16.76 3.17
C GLN A 278 -26.67 17.00 4.42
N GLN A 279 -26.15 17.79 5.31
CA GLN A 279 -26.86 18.31 6.48
C GLN A 279 -26.50 19.76 6.69
N ASN A 280 -27.50 20.64 6.61
CA ASN A 280 -27.28 22.09 6.63
C ASN A 280 -26.26 22.52 5.56
N ASN A 281 -25.24 23.27 5.97
CA ASN A 281 -24.14 23.73 5.12
C ASN A 281 -22.96 22.73 5.02
N GLN A 282 -23.13 21.48 5.44
CA GLN A 282 -22.08 20.47 5.41
C GLN A 282 -22.44 19.34 4.46
N VAL A 283 -21.52 19.01 3.55
CA VAL A 283 -21.55 17.82 2.69
C VAL A 283 -20.54 16.82 3.23
N THR A 284 -20.99 15.62 3.52
CA THR A 284 -20.13 14.52 3.94
C THR A 284 -20.14 13.44 2.89
N LEU A 285 -18.95 13.09 2.40
CA LEU A 285 -18.72 11.95 1.52
C LEU A 285 -17.97 10.86 2.25
N ARG A 286 -18.44 9.61 2.09
CA ARG A 286 -17.75 8.40 2.54
C ARG A 286 -17.52 7.50 1.35
N TYR A 287 -16.26 7.29 1.03
CA TYR A 287 -15.82 6.33 0.02
C TYR A 287 -15.13 5.16 0.72
N SER A 288 -15.46 3.95 0.32
CA SER A 288 -14.73 2.76 0.74
C SER A 288 -14.54 1.79 -0.42
N PHE A 289 -13.34 1.26 -0.52
CA PHE A 289 -12.98 0.20 -1.44
C PHE A 289 -12.38 -0.95 -0.65
N ARG A 290 -12.76 -2.18 -0.98
CA ARG A 290 -12.22 -3.39 -0.40
C ARG A 290 -12.02 -4.45 -1.47
N LEU A 291 -10.83 -5.00 -1.51
CA LEU A 291 -10.43 -6.18 -2.26
C LEU A 291 -10.06 -7.26 -1.24
N GLN A 292 -10.65 -8.45 -1.36
CA GLN A 292 -10.42 -9.62 -0.48
C GLN A 292 -9.65 -10.71 -1.19
#